data_8e1d6c6a2bcae094ea0bb30d2785f6bf
#
_entry.id   8e1d6c6a2bcae094ea0bb30d2785f6bf
#
_cell.length_a   1.000
_cell.length_b   1.000
_cell.length_c   1.000
_cell.angle_alpha   90.00
_cell.angle_beta   90.00
_cell.angle_gamma   90.00
#
_symmetry.space_group_name_H-M   'P 1'
#
loop_
_entity.id
_entity.type
_entity.pdbx_description
1 polymer ?
#
loop_
_entity_poly.entity_id
_entity_poly.type
_entity_poly.pdbx_seq_one_letter_code
_entity_poly.pdbx_strand_id
1 'polypeptide(L)'
;YLAERGVDPVMFNTYGSRRGNHEVMARGGFANIKLKNLLAEGKSGGWTRDFETGEITSIFDASQSYAAAGVPLVVLAGKMYGSGSSRDWAAKAPLLLGVRAVIAESFERIHRSNLVGMGILPLQFHEGENAETLGLDGTETFVIEPVDFGTGEPSMPNPREVNVSASKQDGETVKFHAIVRVDTPTEGAYMAHGGILQYVLRQLA
;
A
#
# COMPACT_ATOMS: atom_id res chain seq x y z
N TYR A 1 9.39 15.54 14.65
CA TYR A 1 10.22 15.66 13.46
C TYR A 1 10.53 17.10 13.08
N LEU A 2 9.50 17.97 12.90
CA LEU A 2 9.69 19.38 12.55
C LEU A 2 10.29 20.18 13.71
N ALA A 3 9.85 19.93 14.94
CA ALA A 3 10.40 20.59 16.14
C ALA A 3 11.89 20.28 16.33
N GLU A 4 12.31 19.03 16.12
CA GLU A 4 13.71 18.61 16.17
C GLU A 4 14.59 19.32 15.12
N ARG A 5 13.98 19.88 14.07
CA ARG A 5 14.64 20.66 13.00
C ARG A 5 14.45 22.17 13.14
N GLY A 6 14.08 22.61 14.34
CA GLY A 6 13.95 24.03 14.68
C GLY A 6 12.74 24.74 14.09
N VAL A 7 11.74 23.99 13.61
CA VAL A 7 10.48 24.59 13.13
C VAL A 7 9.57 24.82 14.33
N ASP A 8 9.13 26.05 14.52
CA ASP A 8 8.16 26.40 15.55
C ASP A 8 6.82 25.69 15.29
N PRO A 9 6.16 25.07 16.31
CA PRO A 9 4.86 24.43 16.17
C PRO A 9 3.79 25.30 15.48
N VAL A 10 3.79 26.60 15.68
CA VAL A 10 2.90 27.55 14.99
C VAL A 10 3.11 27.53 13.47
N MET A 11 4.31 27.18 13.03
CA MET A 11 4.70 27.12 11.61
C MET A 11 4.54 25.72 10.98
N PHE A 12 4.04 24.72 11.70
CA PHE A 12 3.90 23.36 11.16
C PHE A 12 3.00 23.29 9.92
N ASN A 13 1.88 24.04 9.96
CA ASN A 13 0.90 24.07 8.88
C ASN A 13 0.29 22.67 8.61
N THR A 14 -0.22 22.43 7.40
CA THR A 14 -0.83 21.14 7.02
C THR A 14 0.16 20.25 6.28
N TYR A 15 -0.09 18.93 6.27
CA TYR A 15 0.69 17.99 5.46
C TYR A 15 0.76 18.42 3.98
N GLY A 16 -0.37 18.85 3.41
CA GLY A 16 -0.44 19.26 2.02
C GLY A 16 0.41 20.49 1.66
N SER A 17 0.62 21.43 2.60
CA SER A 17 1.51 22.58 2.38
C SER A 17 3.00 22.19 2.45
N ARG A 18 3.32 21.04 3.01
CA ARG A 18 4.67 20.49 3.10
C ARG A 18 4.93 19.32 2.17
N ARG A 19 4.14 19.17 1.12
CA ARG A 19 4.23 18.04 0.17
C ARG A 19 5.58 17.90 -0.55
N GLY A 20 6.43 18.91 -0.53
CA GLY A 20 7.82 18.81 -1.00
C GLY A 20 8.76 18.10 -0.02
N ASN A 21 8.33 17.86 1.22
CA ASN A 21 9.10 17.14 2.23
C ASN A 21 8.50 15.72 2.41
N HIS A 22 9.18 14.71 1.85
CA HIS A 22 8.73 13.33 1.88
C HIS A 22 8.64 12.75 3.29
N GLU A 23 9.49 13.20 4.22
CA GLU A 23 9.48 12.78 5.62
C GLU A 23 8.19 13.22 6.33
N VAL A 24 7.75 14.45 6.07
CA VAL A 24 6.46 14.94 6.59
C VAL A 24 5.32 14.17 5.94
N MET A 25 5.39 13.95 4.63
CA MET A 25 4.32 13.28 3.89
C MET A 25 4.18 11.80 4.25
N ALA A 26 5.28 11.08 4.52
CA ALA A 26 5.23 9.71 5.00
C ALA A 26 4.48 9.62 6.35
N ARG A 27 4.76 10.56 7.27
CA ARG A 27 4.04 10.65 8.56
C ARG A 27 2.56 11.01 8.42
N GLY A 28 2.21 11.71 7.33
CA GLY A 28 0.84 12.05 6.97
C GLY A 28 0.10 10.98 6.17
N GLY A 29 0.79 9.88 5.82
CA GLY A 29 0.16 8.75 5.14
C GLY A 29 -1.00 8.19 5.97
N PHE A 30 -2.16 8.01 5.33
CA PHE A 30 -3.38 7.53 6.01
C PHE A 30 -3.93 8.46 7.12
N ALA A 31 -3.48 9.71 7.23
CA ALA A 31 -3.89 10.63 8.30
C ALA A 31 -5.31 11.19 8.15
N ASN A 32 -6.05 10.84 7.10
CA ASN A 32 -7.43 11.30 6.93
C ASN A 32 -8.31 10.76 8.06
N ILE A 33 -8.93 11.65 8.82
CA ILE A 33 -9.78 11.32 9.98
C ILE A 33 -11.02 10.47 9.63
N LYS A 34 -11.41 10.40 8.36
CA LYS A 34 -12.48 9.52 7.89
C LYS A 34 -12.03 8.08 7.72
N LEU A 35 -10.73 7.83 7.67
CA LEU A 35 -10.18 6.51 7.57
C LEU A 35 -10.29 5.80 8.92
N LYS A 36 -10.72 4.56 8.88
CA LYS A 36 -10.80 3.67 10.04
C LYS A 36 -10.01 2.42 9.72
N ASN A 37 -8.93 2.20 10.43
CA ASN A 37 -8.20 0.95 10.38
C ASN A 37 -8.80 0.00 11.43
N LEU A 38 -9.30 -1.15 11.00
CA LEU A 38 -9.92 -2.14 11.87
C LEU A 38 -8.94 -2.72 12.90
N LEU A 39 -7.64 -2.69 12.63
CA LEU A 39 -6.58 -3.08 13.57
C LEU A 39 -6.39 -2.10 14.73
N ALA A 40 -6.97 -0.90 14.63
CA ALA A 40 -6.87 0.14 15.66
C ALA A 40 -8.27 0.59 16.10
N GLU A 41 -9.02 -0.33 16.70
CA GLU A 41 -10.40 -0.10 17.13
C GLU A 41 -10.53 1.17 18.00
N GLY A 42 -11.56 1.96 17.73
CA GLY A 42 -11.81 3.23 18.44
C GLY A 42 -10.93 4.40 17.98
N LYS A 43 -9.96 4.19 17.08
CA LYS A 43 -9.12 5.24 16.50
C LYS A 43 -9.57 5.63 15.10
N SER A 44 -9.24 6.85 14.68
CA SER A 44 -9.49 7.36 13.34
C SER A 44 -8.21 7.96 12.77
N GLY A 45 -8.00 7.84 11.46
CA GLY A 45 -6.79 8.33 10.79
C GLY A 45 -5.66 7.34 10.82
N GLY A 46 -4.44 7.85 10.91
CA GLY A 46 -3.19 7.11 10.74
C GLY A 46 -2.76 6.23 11.91
N TRP A 47 -3.66 5.40 12.45
CA TRP A 47 -3.36 4.47 13.55
C TRP A 47 -3.44 3.02 13.09
N THR A 48 -2.63 2.16 13.69
CA THR A 48 -2.61 0.71 13.46
C THR A 48 -2.14 -0.02 14.73
N ARG A 49 -2.23 -1.34 14.70
CA ARG A 49 -1.54 -2.21 15.66
C ARG A 49 -0.15 -2.55 15.10
N ASP A 50 0.86 -2.38 15.90
CA ASP A 50 2.20 -2.92 15.66
C ASP A 50 2.25 -4.35 16.22
N PHE A 51 2.44 -5.34 15.37
CA PHE A 51 2.46 -6.76 15.78
C PHE A 51 3.77 -7.18 16.44
N GLU A 52 4.84 -6.41 16.28
CA GLU A 52 6.12 -6.65 16.98
C GLU A 52 6.00 -6.28 18.47
N THR A 53 5.30 -5.18 18.76
CA THR A 53 5.13 -4.69 20.15
C THR A 53 3.76 -5.03 20.74
N GLY A 54 2.76 -5.31 19.90
CA GLY A 54 1.37 -5.52 20.31
C GLY A 54 0.59 -4.21 20.57
N GLU A 55 1.23 -3.06 20.46
CA GLU A 55 0.65 -1.76 20.81
C GLU A 55 -0.10 -1.10 19.64
N ILE A 56 -1.06 -0.23 19.99
CA ILE A 56 -1.69 0.68 19.03
C ILE A 56 -0.81 1.92 18.90
N THR A 57 -0.25 2.11 17.73
CA THR A 57 0.68 3.23 17.44
C THR A 57 0.35 3.89 16.10
N SER A 58 1.10 4.91 15.70
CA SER A 58 0.93 5.50 14.38
C SER A 58 1.35 4.52 13.27
N ILE A 59 0.67 4.58 12.12
CA ILE A 59 1.07 3.77 10.94
C ILE A 59 2.53 4.05 10.57
N PHE A 60 2.99 5.30 10.75
CA PHE A 60 4.39 5.65 10.50
C PHE A 60 5.34 4.91 11.44
N ASP A 61 5.09 4.93 12.75
CA ASP A 61 5.99 4.30 13.74
C ASP A 61 6.00 2.78 13.57
N ALA A 62 4.83 2.15 13.38
CA ALA A 62 4.75 0.73 13.05
C ALA A 62 5.51 0.38 11.77
N SER A 63 5.42 1.24 10.74
CA SER A 63 6.16 1.02 9.49
C SER A 63 7.68 1.05 9.66
N GLN A 64 8.19 1.86 10.61
CA GLN A 64 9.63 1.87 10.91
C GLN A 64 10.06 0.56 11.61
N SER A 65 9.24 0.02 12.50
CA SER A 65 9.45 -1.28 13.13
C SER A 65 9.55 -2.39 12.09
N TYR A 66 8.56 -2.49 11.19
CA TYR A 66 8.56 -3.48 10.11
C TYR A 66 9.70 -3.29 9.11
N ALA A 67 10.06 -2.05 8.76
CA ALA A 67 11.19 -1.77 7.89
C ALA A 67 12.52 -2.25 8.50
N ALA A 68 12.72 -2.06 9.81
CA ALA A 68 13.88 -2.55 10.52
C ALA A 68 13.94 -4.09 10.55
N ALA A 69 12.80 -4.75 10.61
CA ALA A 69 12.67 -6.21 10.54
C ALA A 69 12.72 -6.77 9.10
N GLY A 70 12.74 -5.89 8.08
CA GLY A 70 12.70 -6.30 6.66
C GLY A 70 11.35 -6.86 6.20
N VAL A 71 10.27 -6.55 6.90
CA VAL A 71 8.92 -7.07 6.62
C VAL A 71 8.16 -6.09 5.71
N PRO A 72 7.80 -6.50 4.48
CA PRO A 72 6.94 -5.71 3.61
C PRO A 72 5.49 -5.73 4.08
N LEU A 73 4.74 -4.68 3.74
CA LEU A 73 3.36 -4.50 4.18
C LEU A 73 2.35 -4.70 3.05
N VAL A 74 1.17 -5.17 3.42
CA VAL A 74 -0.03 -5.29 2.57
C VAL A 74 -1.15 -4.42 3.15
N VAL A 75 -1.96 -3.82 2.28
CA VAL A 75 -3.20 -3.14 2.66
C VAL A 75 -4.37 -3.98 2.20
N LEU A 76 -5.27 -4.33 3.12
CA LEU A 76 -6.60 -4.86 2.79
C LEU A 76 -7.59 -3.69 2.76
N ALA A 77 -8.37 -3.60 1.69
CA ALA A 77 -9.30 -2.49 1.50
C ALA A 77 -10.63 -2.93 0.89
N GLY A 78 -11.65 -2.15 1.14
CA GLY A 78 -12.99 -2.34 0.57
C GLY A 78 -13.12 -1.74 -0.83
N LYS A 79 -14.32 -1.22 -1.11
CA LYS A 79 -14.68 -0.67 -2.42
C LYS A 79 -14.08 0.72 -2.64
N MET A 80 -13.76 0.99 -3.92
CA MET A 80 -13.28 2.30 -4.39
C MET A 80 -12.04 2.79 -3.62
N TYR A 81 -11.08 1.89 -3.35
CA TYR A 81 -9.83 2.27 -2.69
C TYR A 81 -9.13 3.40 -3.44
N GLY A 82 -8.74 4.45 -2.69
CA GLY A 82 -8.15 5.67 -3.24
C GLY A 82 -9.13 6.78 -3.54
N SER A 83 -10.43 6.61 -3.33
CA SER A 83 -11.43 7.68 -3.46
C SER A 83 -11.11 8.86 -2.54
N GLY A 84 -11.29 10.07 -3.08
CA GLY A 84 -11.05 11.32 -2.34
C GLY A 84 -9.62 11.84 -2.42
N SER A 85 -8.67 11.11 -3.03
CA SER A 85 -7.32 11.58 -3.30
C SER A 85 -6.79 11.02 -4.61
N SER A 86 -6.83 11.83 -5.66
CA SER A 86 -6.35 11.48 -7.02
C SER A 86 -4.89 11.88 -7.25
N ARG A 87 -4.08 11.93 -6.20
CA ARG A 87 -2.70 12.40 -6.27
C ARG A 87 -1.72 11.24 -6.11
N ASP A 88 -0.57 11.34 -6.78
CA ASP A 88 0.54 10.40 -6.66
C ASP A 88 0.99 10.18 -5.19
N TRP A 89 0.93 11.21 -4.36
CA TRP A 89 1.22 11.10 -2.92
C TRP A 89 0.35 10.09 -2.19
N ALA A 90 -0.89 9.85 -2.62
CA ALA A 90 -1.74 8.82 -2.03
C ALA A 90 -1.20 7.39 -2.26
N ALA A 91 -0.38 7.18 -3.29
CA ALA A 91 0.35 5.94 -3.53
C ALA A 91 1.80 6.00 -3.04
N LYS A 92 2.46 7.16 -3.14
CA LYS A 92 3.84 7.34 -2.72
C LYS A 92 4.04 7.23 -1.22
N ALA A 93 3.11 7.76 -0.41
CA ALA A 93 3.18 7.62 1.04
C ALA A 93 3.09 6.14 1.47
N PRO A 94 2.13 5.32 1.02
CA PRO A 94 2.14 3.88 1.27
C PRO A 94 3.44 3.19 0.84
N LEU A 95 4.00 3.52 -0.32
CA LEU A 95 5.29 2.97 -0.75
C LEU A 95 6.42 3.28 0.26
N LEU A 96 6.50 4.53 0.71
CA LEU A 96 7.49 4.98 1.71
C LEU A 96 7.29 4.32 3.08
N LEU A 97 6.06 3.93 3.40
CA LEU A 97 5.71 3.17 4.60
C LEU A 97 5.95 1.66 4.46
N GLY A 98 6.47 1.19 3.32
CA GLY A 98 6.80 -0.23 3.12
C GLY A 98 5.68 -1.07 2.49
N VAL A 99 4.56 -0.48 2.07
CA VAL A 99 3.48 -1.19 1.37
C VAL A 99 3.96 -1.65 0.00
N ARG A 100 3.78 -2.94 -0.31
CA ARG A 100 4.15 -3.56 -1.60
C ARG A 100 2.97 -4.04 -2.40
N ALA A 101 1.85 -4.35 -1.75
CA ALA A 101 0.61 -4.73 -2.40
C ALA A 101 -0.60 -4.12 -1.71
N VAL A 102 -1.66 -3.92 -2.48
CA VAL A 102 -2.98 -3.56 -1.97
C VAL A 102 -3.97 -4.56 -2.53
N ILE A 103 -4.75 -5.21 -1.66
CA ILE A 103 -5.82 -6.12 -2.05
C ILE A 103 -7.14 -5.44 -1.70
N ALA A 104 -7.97 -5.13 -2.70
CA ALA A 104 -9.20 -4.36 -2.52
C ALA A 104 -10.38 -4.97 -3.29
N GLU A 105 -11.61 -4.68 -2.86
CA GLU A 105 -12.80 -5.05 -3.63
C GLU A 105 -12.87 -4.30 -4.97
N SER A 106 -12.44 -3.04 -4.98
CA SER A 106 -12.28 -2.24 -6.21
C SER A 106 -11.41 -1.02 -5.95
N PHE A 107 -10.92 -0.43 -7.03
CA PHE A 107 -10.05 0.75 -7.00
C PHE A 107 -10.70 1.96 -7.66
N GLU A 108 -10.42 3.14 -7.14
CA GLU A 108 -10.58 4.36 -7.93
C GLU A 108 -9.55 4.31 -9.08
N ARG A 109 -9.98 4.62 -10.30
CA ARG A 109 -9.22 4.38 -11.52
C ARG A 109 -7.85 5.07 -11.53
N ILE A 110 -7.80 6.34 -11.15
CA ILE A 110 -6.56 7.12 -11.15
C ILE A 110 -5.62 6.61 -10.06
N HIS A 111 -6.17 6.28 -8.90
CA HIS A 111 -5.38 5.77 -7.78
C HIS A 111 -4.75 4.41 -8.10
N ARG A 112 -5.50 3.50 -8.76
CA ARG A 112 -4.95 2.23 -9.24
C ARG A 112 -3.71 2.45 -10.12
N SER A 113 -3.81 3.36 -11.10
CA SER A 113 -2.67 3.71 -11.97
C SER A 113 -1.51 4.34 -11.17
N ASN A 114 -1.80 5.14 -10.15
CA ASN A 114 -0.76 5.71 -9.27
C ASN A 114 -0.05 4.63 -8.46
N LEU A 115 -0.75 3.60 -7.98
CA LEU A 115 -0.13 2.46 -7.29
C LEU A 115 0.87 1.76 -8.20
N VAL A 116 0.47 1.42 -9.42
CA VAL A 116 1.36 0.83 -10.44
C VAL A 116 2.53 1.74 -10.76
N GLY A 117 2.28 3.03 -10.94
CA GLY A 117 3.33 4.03 -11.18
C GLY A 117 4.35 4.14 -10.05
N MET A 118 3.96 3.82 -8.82
CA MET A 118 4.86 3.76 -7.65
C MET A 118 5.45 2.37 -7.41
N GLY A 119 5.11 1.34 -8.19
CA GLY A 119 5.59 -0.02 -8.02
C GLY A 119 4.89 -0.79 -6.88
N ILE A 120 3.67 -0.38 -6.52
CA ILE A 120 2.81 -1.11 -5.60
C ILE A 120 1.85 -1.98 -6.41
N LEU A 121 1.79 -3.28 -6.11
CA LEU A 121 0.94 -4.24 -6.81
C LEU A 121 -0.54 -4.09 -6.40
N PRO A 122 -1.44 -3.67 -7.31
CA PRO A 122 -2.86 -3.66 -7.02
C PRO A 122 -3.46 -5.04 -7.35
N LEU A 123 -4.09 -5.66 -6.36
CA LEU A 123 -4.81 -6.92 -6.46
C LEU A 123 -6.28 -6.69 -6.13
N GLN A 124 -7.16 -7.33 -6.84
CA GLN A 124 -8.60 -7.20 -6.63
C GLN A 124 -9.21 -8.53 -6.26
N PHE A 125 -10.04 -8.54 -5.22
CA PHE A 125 -10.89 -9.68 -4.90
C PHE A 125 -11.85 -9.99 -6.04
N HIS A 126 -12.24 -11.26 -6.18
CA HIS A 126 -13.32 -11.65 -7.08
C HIS A 126 -14.66 -11.07 -6.62
N GLU A 127 -15.62 -11.03 -7.53
CA GLU A 127 -16.97 -10.55 -7.24
C GLU A 127 -17.60 -11.37 -6.09
N GLY A 128 -18.07 -10.67 -5.07
CA GLY A 128 -18.64 -11.28 -3.86
C GLY A 128 -17.63 -11.64 -2.79
N GLU A 129 -16.32 -11.53 -3.07
CA GLU A 129 -15.26 -11.74 -2.08
C GLU A 129 -14.73 -10.41 -1.52
N ASN A 130 -14.43 -10.41 -0.25
CA ASN A 130 -13.73 -9.32 0.45
C ASN A 130 -13.07 -9.88 1.73
N ALA A 131 -12.39 -9.04 2.48
CA ALA A 131 -11.71 -9.45 3.70
C ALA A 131 -12.69 -10.13 4.70
N GLU A 132 -13.89 -9.58 4.86
CA GLU A 132 -14.90 -10.10 5.79
C GLU A 132 -15.41 -11.48 5.34
N THR A 133 -15.80 -11.66 4.07
CA THR A 133 -16.32 -12.94 3.54
C THR A 133 -15.26 -14.05 3.56
N LEU A 134 -13.98 -13.69 3.46
CA LEU A 134 -12.86 -14.62 3.55
C LEU A 134 -12.38 -14.84 5.00
N GLY A 135 -12.98 -14.17 5.98
CA GLY A 135 -12.61 -14.26 7.37
C GLY A 135 -11.21 -13.72 7.69
N LEU A 136 -10.78 -12.70 6.92
CA LEU A 136 -9.52 -11.99 7.14
C LEU A 136 -9.77 -10.79 8.06
N ASP A 137 -8.94 -10.64 9.07
CA ASP A 137 -9.03 -9.54 10.05
C ASP A 137 -7.84 -8.58 10.01
N GLY A 138 -6.84 -8.86 9.16
CA GLY A 138 -5.64 -8.04 8.97
C GLY A 138 -4.47 -8.43 9.87
N THR A 139 -4.60 -9.51 10.65
CA THR A 139 -3.52 -10.05 11.50
C THR A 139 -2.69 -11.11 10.80
N GLU A 140 -3.08 -11.49 9.57
CA GLU A 140 -2.48 -12.57 8.82
C GLU A 140 -1.12 -12.19 8.22
N THR A 141 -0.29 -13.19 8.03
CA THR A 141 0.90 -13.11 7.16
C THR A 141 0.52 -13.55 5.75
N PHE A 142 0.76 -12.65 4.77
CA PHE A 142 0.38 -12.87 3.39
C PHE A 142 1.55 -13.40 2.56
N VAL A 143 1.28 -14.42 1.75
CA VAL A 143 2.15 -14.87 0.67
C VAL A 143 1.39 -14.70 -0.63
N ILE A 144 1.91 -13.87 -1.53
CA ILE A 144 1.35 -13.60 -2.86
C ILE A 144 2.28 -14.30 -3.86
N GLU A 145 1.71 -15.13 -4.73
CA GLU A 145 2.50 -15.79 -5.77
C GLU A 145 3.15 -14.76 -6.71
N PRO A 146 4.35 -15.05 -7.23
CA PRO A 146 5.04 -14.16 -8.14
C PRO A 146 4.23 -13.86 -9.40
N VAL A 147 4.27 -12.60 -9.83
CA VAL A 147 3.77 -12.14 -11.11
C VAL A 147 4.96 -11.80 -12.00
N ASP A 148 4.99 -12.38 -13.18
CA ASP A 148 5.97 -12.01 -14.21
C ASP A 148 5.47 -10.79 -14.99
N PHE A 149 6.23 -9.72 -14.95
CA PHE A 149 6.00 -8.48 -15.70
C PHE A 149 6.93 -8.37 -16.93
N GLY A 150 7.62 -9.46 -17.29
CA GLY A 150 8.60 -9.47 -18.38
C GLY A 150 9.94 -8.82 -18.03
N THR A 151 10.72 -8.54 -19.06
CA THR A 151 12.10 -8.04 -18.92
C THR A 151 12.21 -6.52 -18.87
N GLY A 152 11.09 -5.82 -18.73
CA GLY A 152 11.03 -4.36 -18.70
C GLY A 152 10.49 -3.70 -19.96
N GLU A 153 10.32 -4.45 -21.03
CA GLU A 153 9.57 -4.02 -22.20
C GLU A 153 8.07 -4.10 -21.93
N PRO A 154 7.24 -3.29 -22.62
CA PRO A 154 5.79 -3.32 -22.42
C PRO A 154 5.20 -4.71 -22.65
N SER A 155 4.70 -5.32 -21.58
CA SER A 155 4.07 -6.65 -21.58
C SER A 155 2.94 -6.71 -20.56
N MET A 156 1.95 -7.55 -20.84
CA MET A 156 0.90 -7.82 -19.85
C MET A 156 1.45 -8.74 -18.75
N PRO A 157 0.98 -8.57 -17.49
CA PRO A 157 1.37 -9.47 -16.41
C PRO A 157 0.94 -10.91 -16.68
N ASN A 158 1.77 -11.85 -16.26
CA ASN A 158 1.47 -13.28 -16.33
C ASN A 158 1.89 -13.96 -14.99
N PRO A 159 0.94 -14.60 -14.28
CA PRO A 159 -0.48 -14.72 -14.61
C PRO A 159 -1.27 -13.42 -14.38
N ARG A 160 -2.52 -13.39 -14.89
CA ARG A 160 -3.48 -12.29 -14.66
C ARG A 160 -4.23 -12.42 -13.32
N GLU A 161 -4.13 -13.58 -12.71
CA GLU A 161 -4.66 -13.91 -11.39
C GLU A 161 -3.59 -14.65 -10.61
N VAL A 162 -3.48 -14.38 -9.34
CA VAL A 162 -2.49 -14.98 -8.45
C VAL A 162 -3.15 -15.65 -7.25
N ASN A 163 -2.54 -16.73 -6.78
CA ASN A 163 -2.89 -17.30 -5.50
C ASN A 163 -2.33 -16.41 -4.39
N VAL A 164 -3.18 -16.17 -3.40
CA VAL A 164 -2.82 -15.50 -2.16
C VAL A 164 -3.08 -16.47 -1.01
N SER A 165 -2.09 -16.65 -0.15
CA SER A 165 -2.23 -17.41 1.08
C SER A 165 -2.09 -16.45 2.26
N ALA A 166 -3.09 -16.44 3.13
CA ALA A 166 -3.15 -15.62 4.34
C ALA A 166 -3.10 -16.55 5.55
N SER A 167 -1.99 -16.55 6.27
CA SER A 167 -1.78 -17.42 7.45
C SER A 167 -2.07 -16.67 8.72
N LYS A 168 -3.01 -17.17 9.52
CA LYS A 168 -3.40 -16.65 10.83
C LYS A 168 -2.42 -17.08 11.92
N GLN A 169 -2.46 -16.42 13.05
CA GLN A 169 -1.59 -16.73 14.19
C GLN A 169 -1.86 -18.12 14.82
N ASP A 170 -3.09 -18.65 14.69
CA ASP A 170 -3.50 -19.98 15.14
C ASP A 170 -3.07 -21.12 14.20
N GLY A 171 -2.44 -20.78 13.06
CA GLY A 171 -1.95 -21.72 12.04
C GLY A 171 -2.97 -22.02 10.93
N GLU A 172 -4.21 -21.51 11.02
CA GLU A 172 -5.15 -21.58 9.90
C GLU A 172 -4.61 -20.79 8.70
N THR A 173 -4.80 -21.31 7.50
CA THR A 173 -4.42 -20.61 6.26
C THR A 173 -5.61 -20.50 5.34
N VAL A 174 -6.00 -19.27 5.06
CA VAL A 174 -7.01 -18.94 4.04
C VAL A 174 -6.31 -18.78 2.69
N LYS A 175 -6.82 -19.46 1.67
CA LYS A 175 -6.33 -19.36 0.29
C LYS A 175 -7.41 -18.80 -0.61
N PHE A 176 -7.06 -17.82 -1.42
CA PHE A 176 -7.97 -17.22 -2.38
C PHE A 176 -7.21 -16.77 -3.64
N HIS A 177 -7.95 -16.46 -4.70
CA HIS A 177 -7.39 -15.89 -5.91
C HIS A 177 -7.61 -14.38 -5.93
N ALA A 178 -6.68 -13.65 -6.49
CA ALA A 178 -6.80 -12.20 -6.67
C ALA A 178 -6.41 -11.79 -8.09
N ILE A 179 -7.20 -10.89 -8.66
CA ILE A 179 -7.00 -10.37 -10.01
C ILE A 179 -5.87 -9.34 -9.98
N VAL A 180 -4.87 -9.50 -10.84
CA VAL A 180 -3.77 -8.55 -11.01
C VAL A 180 -4.27 -7.34 -11.81
N ARG A 181 -4.36 -6.17 -11.17
CA ARG A 181 -4.91 -4.94 -11.77
C ARG A 181 -3.82 -4.05 -12.38
N VAL A 182 -2.92 -4.69 -13.12
CA VAL A 182 -1.99 -4.06 -14.07
C VAL A 182 -2.61 -4.24 -15.44
N ASP A 183 -3.25 -3.20 -15.97
CA ASP A 183 -4.27 -3.34 -17.00
C ASP A 183 -3.74 -3.05 -18.41
N THR A 184 -2.50 -2.55 -18.54
CA THR A 184 -1.86 -2.26 -19.83
C THR A 184 -0.43 -2.79 -19.91
N PRO A 185 0.09 -3.07 -21.12
CA PRO A 185 1.49 -3.49 -21.30
C PRO A 185 2.50 -2.47 -20.75
N THR A 186 2.25 -1.19 -20.90
CA THR A 186 3.10 -0.13 -20.37
C THR A 186 3.15 -0.13 -18.84
N GLU A 187 2.03 -0.39 -18.19
CA GLU A 187 1.99 -0.58 -16.74
C GLU A 187 2.78 -1.81 -16.29
N GLY A 188 2.79 -2.88 -17.09
CA GLY A 188 3.64 -4.04 -16.85
C GLY A 188 5.13 -3.66 -16.85
N ALA A 189 5.57 -2.86 -17.82
CA ALA A 189 6.94 -2.33 -17.84
C ALA A 189 7.25 -1.48 -16.59
N TYR A 190 6.32 -0.65 -16.11
CA TYR A 190 6.53 0.11 -14.87
C TYR A 190 6.73 -0.83 -13.67
N MET A 191 5.91 -1.87 -13.55
CA MET A 191 6.04 -2.85 -12.47
C MET A 191 7.37 -3.62 -12.54
N ALA A 192 7.79 -4.06 -13.73
CA ALA A 192 9.07 -4.74 -13.94
C ALA A 192 10.27 -3.89 -13.50
N HIS A 193 10.16 -2.58 -13.63
CA HIS A 193 11.21 -1.63 -13.21
C HIS A 193 11.07 -1.14 -11.75
N GLY A 194 10.00 -1.50 -11.04
CA GLY A 194 9.72 -1.02 -9.68
C GLY A 194 9.12 0.38 -9.63
N GLY A 195 8.53 0.84 -10.73
CA GLY A 195 7.81 2.11 -10.86
C GLY A 195 8.21 2.93 -12.07
N ILE A 196 7.38 3.94 -12.39
CA ILE A 196 7.56 4.77 -13.58
C ILE A 196 8.88 5.57 -13.57
N LEU A 197 9.32 6.07 -12.41
CA LEU A 197 10.55 6.86 -12.33
C LEU A 197 11.77 5.99 -12.69
N GLN A 198 11.85 4.79 -12.15
CA GLN A 198 12.91 3.83 -12.42
C GLN A 198 12.88 3.38 -13.89
N TYR A 199 11.70 3.17 -14.45
CA TYR A 199 11.52 2.88 -15.86
C TYR A 199 12.10 4.01 -16.73
N VAL A 200 11.66 5.25 -16.51
CA VAL A 200 12.12 6.41 -17.30
C VAL A 200 13.62 6.64 -17.16
N LEU A 201 14.17 6.53 -15.95
CA LEU A 201 15.61 6.70 -15.73
C LEU A 201 16.44 5.66 -16.52
N ARG A 202 15.99 4.40 -16.59
CA ARG A 202 16.67 3.36 -17.38
C ARG A 202 16.53 3.53 -18.88
N GLN A 203 15.48 4.20 -19.35
CA GLN A 203 15.35 4.55 -20.77
C GLN A 203 16.24 5.72 -21.19
N LEU A 204 16.68 6.55 -20.23
CA LEU A 204 17.53 7.72 -20.46
C LEU A 204 19.04 7.41 -20.26
N ALA A 205 19.37 6.27 -19.66
CA ALA A 205 20.75 5.84 -19.39
C ALA A 205 21.34 5.04 -20.54
#